data_fbaad436d93b6f5b81b61d6f283baf20
#
_entry.id   fbaad436d93b6f5b81b61d6f283baf20
#
_cell.length_a   1.000
_cell.length_b   1.000
_cell.length_c   1.000
_cell.angle_alpha   90.00
_cell.angle_beta   90.00
_cell.angle_gamma   90.00
#
_symmetry.space_group_name_H-M   'P 1'
#
loop_
_entity.id
_entity.type
_entity.pdbx_description
1 polymer ?
#
loop_
_entity_poly.entity_id
_entity_poly.type
_entity_poly.pdbx_seq_one_letter_code
_entity_poly.pdbx_strand_id
1 'polypeptide(L)'
;MKRTALMGAVLAIAMAASAQSNNQQSQTQPAGSAQQGAQPGATQPGATGAPAKHPPQAKTQPEFDAYNKAIGLNDPAAMEAAANDFATKFPDSELRKPLYLTNLRLYQSTNPDKTIEIGRKVLALDPDDPEALVTVASVLAERTRDTDIDKDQRLDEAMKMAKRATETINTDSDIPAGTPQDKADAYKALVVSNAYSIMGTLSYDKGDYASAETQLRKSIDAYPPQPDPVAVLRLALTLDKQNRYPEALDIAGQAAQIAPASTQVGELARKECDRLSQLSGKPKPASCNAGAAAGAPPK
;
A
#
# COMPACT_ATOMS: atom_id res chain seq x y z
N MET A 1 4.70 -29.27 1.45
CA MET A 1 3.33 -28.76 1.29
C MET A 1 3.36 -27.64 0.26
N LYS A 2 2.56 -27.71 -0.79
CA LYS A 2 2.57 -26.70 -1.85
C LYS A 2 2.04 -25.37 -1.27
N ARG A 3 2.90 -24.34 -1.19
CA ARG A 3 2.44 -22.97 -0.91
C ARG A 3 1.58 -22.54 -2.09
N THR A 4 0.27 -22.49 -1.89
CA THR A 4 -0.64 -21.82 -2.81
C THR A 4 -0.39 -20.33 -2.64
N ALA A 5 0.21 -19.68 -3.64
CA ALA A 5 0.33 -18.23 -3.69
C ALA A 5 -1.10 -17.65 -3.69
N LEU A 6 -1.51 -17.13 -2.54
CA LEU A 6 -2.71 -16.29 -2.46
C LEU A 6 -2.31 -14.91 -3.01
N MET A 7 -2.63 -14.67 -4.28
CA MET A 7 -2.48 -13.33 -4.87
C MET A 7 -3.38 -12.35 -4.11
N GLY A 8 -2.76 -11.50 -3.31
CA GLY A 8 -3.43 -10.29 -2.80
C GLY A 8 -3.72 -9.38 -3.98
N ALA A 9 -4.98 -9.02 -4.17
CA ALA A 9 -5.36 -8.01 -5.14
C ALA A 9 -4.87 -6.65 -4.63
N VAL A 10 -3.71 -6.21 -5.11
CA VAL A 10 -3.26 -4.84 -4.88
C VAL A 10 -4.15 -3.94 -5.72
N LEU A 11 -5.06 -3.23 -5.07
CA LEU A 11 -5.94 -2.27 -5.72
C LEU A 11 -5.09 -1.06 -6.12
N ALA A 12 -4.78 -0.93 -7.42
CA ALA A 12 -4.21 0.28 -7.97
C ALA A 12 -5.24 1.40 -7.85
N ILE A 13 -5.09 2.28 -6.88
CA ILE A 13 -5.84 3.53 -6.85
C ILE A 13 -5.19 4.46 -7.88
N ALA A 14 -5.74 4.47 -9.10
CA ALA A 14 -5.39 5.46 -10.10
C ALA A 14 -5.93 6.82 -9.61
N MET A 15 -5.09 7.62 -8.96
CA MET A 15 -5.37 9.04 -8.77
C MET A 15 -5.18 9.73 -10.12
N ALA A 16 -6.27 10.00 -10.82
CA ALA A 16 -6.27 10.85 -12.00
C ALA A 16 -5.95 12.29 -11.53
N ALA A 17 -4.72 12.72 -11.74
CA ALA A 17 -4.31 14.10 -11.60
C ALA A 17 -4.95 14.91 -12.74
N SER A 18 -6.08 15.56 -12.48
CA SER A 18 -6.65 16.57 -13.37
C SER A 18 -5.78 17.82 -13.29
N ALA A 19 -4.89 18.00 -14.25
CA ALA A 19 -4.18 19.26 -14.44
C ALA A 19 -5.18 20.31 -14.94
N GLN A 20 -5.74 21.08 -14.03
CA GLN A 20 -6.44 22.32 -14.38
C GLN A 20 -5.40 23.44 -14.56
N SER A 21 -5.20 23.81 -15.79
CA SER A 21 -4.47 25.04 -16.16
C SER A 21 -5.25 26.25 -15.69
N ASN A 22 -4.81 26.86 -14.60
CA ASN A 22 -5.30 28.17 -14.16
C ASN A 22 -4.56 29.26 -14.92
N ASN A 23 -5.23 29.78 -15.93
CA ASN A 23 -4.86 31.01 -16.64
C ASN A 23 -5.35 32.18 -15.76
N GLN A 24 -4.48 32.75 -14.92
CA GLN A 24 -4.78 33.99 -14.22
C GLN A 24 -4.13 35.16 -14.94
N GLN A 25 -5.01 35.96 -15.53
CA GLN A 25 -4.72 37.30 -16.03
C GLN A 25 -4.28 38.23 -14.88
N SER A 26 -3.21 38.93 -15.17
CA SER A 26 -2.69 40.03 -14.38
C SER A 26 -3.73 41.17 -14.26
N GLN A 27 -4.04 41.61 -13.06
CA GLN A 27 -4.56 42.93 -12.79
C GLN A 27 -3.77 43.61 -11.67
N THR A 28 -3.37 44.81 -12.02
CA THR A 28 -2.54 45.77 -11.32
C THR A 28 -3.17 46.31 -10.01
N GLN A 29 -2.23 46.62 -9.10
CA GLN A 29 -2.34 47.27 -7.78
C GLN A 29 -3.19 48.59 -7.76
N PRO A 30 -3.56 49.12 -6.54
CA PRO A 30 -2.58 49.92 -5.79
C PRO A 30 -2.55 49.77 -4.26
N ALA A 31 -1.51 50.37 -3.71
CA ALA A 31 -1.07 50.33 -2.34
C ALA A 31 -1.99 51.03 -1.32
N GLY A 32 -1.93 50.56 -0.07
CA GLY A 32 -2.50 51.23 1.11
C GLY A 32 -1.93 50.69 2.40
N SER A 33 -1.09 51.50 3.03
CA SER A 33 -0.43 51.30 4.30
C SER A 33 -1.39 51.32 5.50
N ALA A 34 -1.11 50.49 6.53
CA ALA A 34 -1.17 50.90 7.95
C ALA A 34 -0.67 49.81 8.91
N GLN A 35 0.09 50.33 9.87
CA GLN A 35 0.82 49.70 10.96
C GLN A 35 -0.01 49.18 12.14
N GLN A 36 0.74 48.44 13.00
CA GLN A 36 0.53 48.10 14.42
C GLN A 36 -0.18 46.80 14.69
N GLY A 37 0.29 45.89 15.55
CA GLY A 37 1.01 46.00 16.78
C GLY A 37 1.51 44.62 17.24
N ALA A 38 2.67 44.62 17.83
CA ALA A 38 3.32 43.47 18.45
C ALA A 38 2.67 43.08 19.78
N GLN A 39 2.47 41.79 20.00
CA GLN A 39 2.31 41.24 21.36
C GLN A 39 3.16 39.97 21.48
N PRO A 40 4.06 39.87 22.50
CA PRO A 40 4.84 38.66 22.72
C PRO A 40 4.09 37.70 23.64
N GLY A 41 3.97 36.46 23.26
CA GLY A 41 3.33 35.49 24.11
C GLY A 41 3.62 34.04 23.74
N ALA A 42 4.39 33.37 24.57
CA ALA A 42 4.50 31.95 24.81
C ALA A 42 5.23 31.11 23.74
N THR A 43 6.48 30.89 23.98
CA THR A 43 7.32 29.81 23.48
C THR A 43 6.77 28.47 23.96
N GLN A 44 6.14 27.70 23.07
CA GLN A 44 5.98 26.24 23.26
C GLN A 44 7.30 25.57 22.82
N PRO A 45 7.80 24.56 23.57
CA PRO A 45 8.96 23.78 23.13
C PRO A 45 8.58 22.99 21.89
N GLY A 46 9.28 23.24 20.78
CA GLY A 46 9.00 22.67 19.48
C GLY A 46 9.13 21.16 19.47
N ALA A 47 8.11 20.53 18.95
CA ALA A 47 8.28 19.26 18.28
C ALA A 47 9.24 19.49 17.10
N THR A 48 10.41 18.85 17.13
CA THR A 48 11.34 18.79 16.00
C THR A 48 10.73 17.86 14.96
N GLY A 49 9.70 18.34 14.26
CA GLY A 49 9.22 17.71 13.03
C GLY A 49 10.25 17.93 11.93
N ALA A 50 10.63 16.88 11.23
CA ALA A 50 11.38 17.03 9.98
C ALA A 50 10.68 18.06 9.08
N PRO A 51 11.42 18.89 8.32
CA PRO A 51 10.81 19.88 7.45
C PRO A 51 9.84 19.19 6.49
N ALA A 52 8.62 19.73 6.39
CA ALA A 52 7.62 19.21 5.46
C ALA A 52 8.21 19.16 4.05
N LYS A 53 8.18 17.99 3.41
CA LYS A 53 8.65 17.83 2.03
C LYS A 53 7.84 18.77 1.12
N HIS A 54 8.51 19.61 0.36
CA HIS A 54 7.85 20.42 -0.68
C HIS A 54 7.54 19.53 -1.90
N PRO A 55 6.50 19.84 -2.68
CA PRO A 55 6.24 19.12 -3.93
C PRO A 55 7.45 19.21 -4.87
N PRO A 56 7.83 18.11 -5.55
CA PRO A 56 8.94 18.10 -6.50
C PRO A 56 8.73 19.15 -7.61
N GLN A 57 9.77 19.88 -7.96
CA GLN A 57 9.71 20.97 -8.94
C GLN A 57 10.78 20.80 -10.01
N ALA A 58 10.41 21.18 -11.25
CA ALA A 58 11.39 21.34 -12.33
C ALA A 58 12.24 22.56 -12.09
N LYS A 59 13.56 22.45 -12.27
CA LYS A 59 14.52 23.56 -12.18
C LYS A 59 14.62 24.36 -13.48
N THR A 60 14.22 23.76 -14.61
CA THR A 60 14.32 24.37 -15.94
C THR A 60 13.13 24.00 -16.82
N GLN A 61 12.84 24.82 -17.84
CA GLN A 61 11.79 24.53 -18.80
C GLN A 61 12.03 23.21 -19.57
N PRO A 62 13.23 22.88 -20.06
CA PRO A 62 13.47 21.57 -20.70
C PRO A 62 13.22 20.38 -19.78
N GLU A 63 13.52 20.52 -18.48
CA GLU A 63 13.22 19.50 -17.48
C GLU A 63 11.71 19.30 -17.30
N PHE A 64 10.95 20.41 -17.18
CA PHE A 64 9.50 20.38 -17.10
C PHE A 64 8.84 19.73 -18.32
N ASP A 65 9.29 20.12 -19.52
CA ASP A 65 8.76 19.58 -20.78
C ASP A 65 9.04 18.07 -20.91
N ALA A 66 10.26 17.65 -20.55
CA ALA A 66 10.64 16.23 -20.55
C ALA A 66 9.83 15.41 -19.54
N TYR A 67 9.61 15.95 -18.34
CA TYR A 67 8.77 15.33 -17.32
C TYR A 67 7.33 15.15 -17.78
N ASN A 68 6.70 16.22 -18.31
CA ASN A 68 5.31 16.18 -18.77
C ASN A 68 5.12 15.19 -19.94
N LYS A 69 6.11 15.06 -20.81
CA LYS A 69 6.09 14.07 -21.88
C LYS A 69 6.16 12.65 -21.34
N ALA A 70 6.96 12.41 -20.30
CA ALA A 70 7.16 11.09 -19.72
C ALA A 70 5.98 10.65 -18.87
N ILE A 71 5.48 11.52 -17.95
CA ILE A 71 4.47 11.15 -16.94
C ILE A 71 3.12 10.74 -17.56
N GLY A 72 2.83 11.14 -18.80
CA GLY A 72 1.62 10.77 -19.53
C GLY A 72 1.66 9.39 -20.19
N LEU A 73 2.80 8.67 -20.13
CA LEU A 73 2.93 7.36 -20.75
C LEU A 73 2.25 6.28 -19.91
N ASN A 74 1.47 5.42 -20.57
CA ASN A 74 0.74 4.31 -19.93
C ASN A 74 1.32 2.93 -20.26
N ASP A 75 2.24 2.84 -21.20
CA ASP A 75 2.98 1.61 -21.48
C ASP A 75 4.15 1.49 -20.52
N PRO A 76 4.28 0.39 -19.75
CA PRO A 76 5.31 0.25 -18.72
C PRO A 76 6.74 0.35 -19.27
N ALA A 77 7.00 -0.22 -20.45
CA ALA A 77 8.33 -0.22 -21.05
C ALA A 77 8.71 1.15 -21.61
N ALA A 78 7.74 1.83 -22.26
CA ALA A 78 7.93 3.20 -22.73
C ALA A 78 8.16 4.17 -21.56
N MET A 79 7.40 3.99 -20.47
CA MET A 79 7.57 4.78 -19.25
C MET A 79 8.94 4.54 -18.61
N GLU A 80 9.40 3.29 -18.53
CA GLU A 80 10.73 2.95 -18.02
C GLU A 80 11.84 3.62 -18.85
N ALA A 81 11.74 3.51 -20.17
CA ALA A 81 12.70 4.14 -21.06
C ALA A 81 12.75 5.66 -20.89
N ALA A 82 11.57 6.31 -20.80
CA ALA A 82 11.46 7.74 -20.60
C ALA A 82 11.99 8.19 -19.23
N ALA A 83 11.70 7.44 -18.16
CA ALA A 83 12.20 7.72 -16.82
C ALA A 83 13.73 7.59 -16.73
N ASN A 84 14.31 6.59 -17.38
CA ASN A 84 15.76 6.40 -17.42
C ASN A 84 16.45 7.49 -18.28
N ASP A 85 15.89 7.86 -19.44
CA ASP A 85 16.38 8.97 -20.25
C ASP A 85 16.32 10.30 -19.49
N PHE A 86 15.20 10.55 -18.78
CA PHE A 86 15.05 11.71 -17.93
C PHE A 86 16.10 11.74 -16.81
N ALA A 87 16.31 10.63 -16.12
CA ALA A 87 17.31 10.52 -15.04
C ALA A 87 18.74 10.74 -15.55
N THR A 88 19.02 10.35 -16.79
CA THR A 88 20.32 10.58 -17.45
C THR A 88 20.53 12.06 -17.79
N LYS A 89 19.48 12.73 -18.29
CA LYS A 89 19.55 14.14 -18.71
C LYS A 89 19.49 15.10 -17.51
N PHE A 90 18.78 14.71 -16.45
CA PHE A 90 18.54 15.54 -15.27
C PHE A 90 18.86 14.75 -13.99
N PRO A 91 20.15 14.41 -13.75
CA PRO A 91 20.54 13.52 -12.64
C PRO A 91 20.23 14.09 -11.24
N ASP A 92 20.12 15.40 -11.11
CA ASP A 92 19.82 16.09 -9.83
C ASP A 92 18.36 16.55 -9.72
N SER A 93 17.48 16.06 -10.60
CA SER A 93 16.08 16.41 -10.58
C SER A 93 15.30 15.63 -9.52
N GLU A 94 14.47 16.33 -8.77
CA GLU A 94 13.51 15.72 -7.84
C GLU A 94 12.38 14.98 -8.56
N LEU A 95 12.13 15.32 -9.84
CA LEU A 95 11.10 14.72 -10.67
C LEU A 95 11.42 13.28 -11.12
N ARG A 96 12.64 12.77 -10.85
CA ARG A 96 12.98 11.36 -11.09
C ARG A 96 12.12 10.41 -10.26
N LYS A 97 11.90 10.74 -8.98
CA LYS A 97 11.11 9.89 -8.07
C LYS A 97 9.68 9.70 -8.55
N PRO A 98 8.86 10.73 -8.82
CA PRO A 98 7.50 10.55 -9.33
C PRO A 98 7.43 9.82 -10.67
N LEU A 99 8.42 9.93 -11.56
CA LEU A 99 8.48 9.13 -12.78
C LEU A 99 8.67 7.64 -12.47
N TYR A 100 9.61 7.28 -11.57
CA TYR A 100 9.79 5.90 -11.16
C TYR A 100 8.61 5.35 -10.35
N LEU A 101 7.95 6.16 -9.51
CA LEU A 101 6.71 5.74 -8.82
C LEU A 101 5.58 5.43 -9.80
N THR A 102 5.40 6.26 -10.83
CA THR A 102 4.43 5.98 -11.90
C THR A 102 4.78 4.69 -12.63
N ASN A 103 6.03 4.48 -12.97
CA ASN A 103 6.49 3.25 -13.62
C ASN A 103 6.32 2.02 -12.71
N LEU A 104 6.59 2.15 -11.41
CA LEU A 104 6.36 1.11 -10.40
C LEU A 104 4.90 0.63 -10.42
N ARG A 105 3.95 1.57 -10.40
CA ARG A 105 2.51 1.28 -10.46
C ARG A 105 2.11 0.55 -11.75
N LEU A 106 2.71 0.91 -12.89
CA LEU A 106 2.45 0.26 -14.18
C LEU A 106 2.96 -1.20 -14.21
N TYR A 107 4.09 -1.50 -13.54
CA TYR A 107 4.62 -2.86 -13.48
C TYR A 107 4.02 -3.74 -12.38
N GLN A 108 3.43 -3.14 -11.34
CA GLN A 108 3.00 -3.83 -10.11
C GLN A 108 2.13 -5.07 -10.37
N SER A 109 1.22 -5.02 -11.35
CA SER A 109 0.32 -6.13 -11.69
C SER A 109 0.80 -7.00 -12.85
N THR A 110 1.85 -6.59 -13.56
CA THR A 110 2.25 -7.20 -14.84
C THR A 110 3.61 -7.88 -14.80
N ASN A 111 4.56 -7.34 -14.04
CA ASN A 111 5.94 -7.84 -14.03
C ASN A 111 6.58 -7.69 -12.63
N PRO A 112 6.54 -8.74 -11.80
CA PRO A 112 7.09 -8.71 -10.44
C PRO A 112 8.59 -8.37 -10.38
N ASP A 113 9.40 -8.85 -11.32
CA ASP A 113 10.84 -8.60 -11.32
C ASP A 113 11.13 -7.12 -11.61
N LYS A 114 10.41 -6.54 -12.57
CA LYS A 114 10.47 -5.10 -12.86
C LYS A 114 9.91 -4.27 -11.69
N THR A 115 8.88 -4.73 -11.02
CA THR A 115 8.35 -4.07 -9.81
C THR A 115 9.44 -3.93 -8.74
N ILE A 116 10.20 -4.99 -8.48
CA ILE A 116 11.33 -4.93 -7.52
C ILE A 116 12.42 -3.98 -8.04
N GLU A 117 12.80 -4.09 -9.31
CA GLU A 117 13.85 -3.25 -9.91
C GLU A 117 13.51 -1.77 -9.80
N ILE A 118 12.32 -1.38 -10.27
CA ILE A 118 11.88 0.02 -10.27
C ILE A 118 11.62 0.52 -8.84
N GLY A 119 11.03 -0.30 -7.97
CA GLY A 119 10.86 0.04 -6.56
C GLY A 119 12.18 0.33 -5.86
N ARG A 120 13.23 -0.43 -6.15
CA ARG A 120 14.57 -0.15 -5.64
C ARG A 120 15.16 1.16 -6.19
N LYS A 121 14.83 1.56 -7.43
CA LYS A 121 15.20 2.90 -7.95
C LYS A 121 14.50 4.02 -7.19
N VAL A 122 13.23 3.84 -6.83
CA VAL A 122 12.52 4.79 -5.96
C VAL A 122 13.19 4.87 -4.59
N LEU A 123 13.45 3.72 -3.95
CA LEU A 123 14.09 3.65 -2.62
C LEU A 123 15.54 4.14 -2.61
N ALA A 124 16.24 4.12 -3.73
CA ALA A 124 17.55 4.75 -3.86
C ALA A 124 17.48 6.29 -3.86
N LEU A 125 16.35 6.87 -4.28
CA LEU A 125 16.08 8.31 -4.25
C LEU A 125 15.44 8.75 -2.92
N ASP A 126 14.58 7.91 -2.37
CA ASP A 126 13.86 8.13 -1.13
C ASP A 126 13.70 6.80 -0.36
N PRO A 127 14.63 6.49 0.55
CA PRO A 127 14.64 5.22 1.29
C PRO A 127 13.41 5.01 2.17
N ASP A 128 12.65 6.06 2.43
CA ASP A 128 11.51 6.09 3.33
C ASP A 128 10.16 6.20 2.61
N ASP A 129 10.16 6.11 1.27
CA ASP A 129 8.92 6.12 0.49
C ASP A 129 8.02 4.92 0.83
N PRO A 130 6.86 5.13 1.50
CA PRO A 130 6.06 4.03 2.02
C PRO A 130 5.37 3.19 0.95
N GLU A 131 5.07 3.77 -0.23
CA GLU A 131 4.47 3.05 -1.35
C GLU A 131 5.48 2.07 -1.96
N ALA A 132 6.69 2.54 -2.22
CA ALA A 132 7.75 1.70 -2.76
C ALA A 132 8.15 0.59 -1.75
N LEU A 133 8.26 0.92 -0.46
CA LEU A 133 8.53 -0.04 0.61
C LEU A 133 7.51 -1.18 0.64
N VAL A 134 6.20 -0.86 0.68
CA VAL A 134 5.15 -1.88 0.72
C VAL A 134 5.09 -2.67 -0.58
N THR A 135 5.23 -2.01 -1.72
CA THR A 135 5.15 -2.68 -3.02
C THR A 135 6.28 -3.69 -3.22
N VAL A 136 7.52 -3.30 -2.91
CA VAL A 136 8.68 -4.23 -2.99
C VAL A 136 8.54 -5.35 -1.97
N ALA A 137 8.16 -5.03 -0.72
CA ALA A 137 7.95 -6.03 0.34
C ALA A 137 6.90 -7.08 -0.05
N SER A 138 5.78 -6.66 -0.65
CA SER A 138 4.73 -7.57 -1.13
C SER A 138 5.27 -8.56 -2.15
N VAL A 139 5.96 -8.06 -3.18
CA VAL A 139 6.53 -8.92 -4.24
C VAL A 139 7.59 -9.87 -3.69
N LEU A 140 8.46 -9.41 -2.79
CA LEU A 140 9.45 -10.27 -2.13
C LEU A 140 8.77 -11.37 -1.32
N ALA A 141 7.73 -11.04 -0.54
CA ALA A 141 6.99 -12.02 0.26
C ALA A 141 6.28 -13.06 -0.61
N GLU A 142 5.67 -12.63 -1.73
CA GLU A 142 4.89 -13.51 -2.61
C GLU A 142 5.76 -14.39 -3.51
N ARG A 143 6.90 -13.88 -3.98
CA ARG A 143 7.73 -14.56 -4.98
C ARG A 143 8.86 -15.39 -4.40
N THR A 144 9.19 -15.21 -3.12
CA THR A 144 10.24 -16.00 -2.47
C THR A 144 9.75 -17.42 -2.20
N ARG A 145 10.46 -18.40 -2.76
CA ARG A 145 10.14 -19.83 -2.66
C ARG A 145 10.95 -20.51 -1.55
N ASP A 146 10.46 -21.63 -1.07
CA ASP A 146 11.19 -22.45 -0.07
C ASP A 146 12.54 -22.97 -0.57
N THR A 147 12.70 -23.07 -1.90
CA THR A 147 13.92 -23.55 -2.57
C THR A 147 14.94 -22.44 -2.89
N ASP A 148 14.56 -21.17 -2.70
CA ASP A 148 15.45 -20.05 -3.01
C ASP A 148 16.60 -20.00 -1.98
N ILE A 149 17.85 -19.90 -2.44
CA ILE A 149 19.04 -19.90 -1.60
C ILE A 149 19.06 -18.69 -0.66
N ASP A 150 18.54 -17.54 -1.13
CA ASP A 150 18.47 -16.27 -0.43
C ASP A 150 17.12 -16.02 0.26
N LYS A 151 16.30 -17.10 0.43
CA LYS A 151 14.95 -17.02 0.99
C LYS A 151 14.87 -16.18 2.27
N ASP A 152 15.66 -16.54 3.26
CA ASP A 152 15.59 -15.90 4.57
C ASP A 152 15.95 -14.42 4.49
N GLN A 153 16.98 -14.08 3.68
CA GLN A 153 17.36 -12.70 3.44
C GLN A 153 16.23 -11.89 2.79
N ARG A 154 15.58 -12.44 1.75
CA ARG A 154 14.47 -11.77 1.04
C ARG A 154 13.26 -11.57 1.94
N LEU A 155 12.90 -12.57 2.75
CA LEU A 155 11.76 -12.46 3.66
C LEU A 155 12.04 -11.51 4.84
N ASP A 156 13.29 -11.44 5.32
CA ASP A 156 13.70 -10.47 6.33
C ASP A 156 13.76 -9.04 5.75
N GLU A 157 14.20 -8.87 4.50
CA GLU A 157 14.12 -7.60 3.77
C GLU A 157 12.66 -7.13 3.66
N ALA A 158 11.75 -8.01 3.22
CA ALA A 158 10.33 -7.71 3.13
C ALA A 158 9.72 -7.30 4.48
N MET A 159 10.08 -8.00 5.56
CA MET A 159 9.62 -7.66 6.92
C MET A 159 10.09 -6.28 7.35
N LYS A 160 11.36 -5.94 7.11
CA LYS A 160 11.94 -4.64 7.45
C LYS A 160 11.29 -3.52 6.64
N MET A 161 11.09 -3.72 5.34
CA MET A 161 10.43 -2.75 4.46
C MET A 161 8.97 -2.50 4.88
N ALA A 162 8.19 -3.57 5.12
CA ALA A 162 6.81 -3.44 5.58
C ALA A 162 6.72 -2.70 6.92
N LYS A 163 7.60 -3.01 7.87
CA LYS A 163 7.68 -2.29 9.15
C LYS A 163 8.01 -0.82 8.92
N ARG A 164 9.04 -0.50 8.11
CA ARG A 164 9.45 0.88 7.83
C ARG A 164 8.32 1.69 7.20
N ALA A 165 7.54 1.11 6.29
CA ALA A 165 6.39 1.78 5.68
C ALA A 165 5.35 2.24 6.72
N THR A 166 5.10 1.46 7.78
CA THR A 166 4.19 1.89 8.86
C THR A 166 4.72 3.06 9.69
N GLU A 167 6.04 3.24 9.72
CA GLU A 167 6.70 4.32 10.45
C GLU A 167 6.73 5.62 9.64
N THR A 168 6.87 5.50 8.30
CA THR A 168 7.11 6.64 7.41
C THR A 168 5.86 7.19 6.72
N ILE A 169 4.75 6.45 6.70
CA ILE A 169 3.53 6.81 5.97
C ILE A 169 3.00 8.22 6.27
N ASN A 170 3.21 8.73 7.48
CA ASN A 170 2.73 10.05 7.88
C ASN A 170 3.71 11.18 7.56
N THR A 171 4.97 10.88 7.34
CA THR A 171 6.05 11.86 7.12
C THR A 171 6.54 11.89 5.68
N ASP A 172 6.44 10.75 4.97
CA ASP A 172 7.10 10.56 3.67
C ASP A 172 6.14 10.20 2.52
N SER A 173 4.82 10.23 2.74
CA SER A 173 3.85 9.94 1.68
C SER A 173 3.79 11.07 0.63
N ASP A 174 3.91 10.72 -0.64
CA ASP A 174 3.80 11.63 -1.79
C ASP A 174 2.32 11.86 -2.19
N ILE A 175 1.53 12.37 -1.26
CA ILE A 175 0.13 12.71 -1.53
C ILE A 175 0.09 14.10 -2.19
N PRO A 176 -0.49 14.23 -3.41
CA PRO A 176 -0.54 15.51 -4.10
C PRO A 176 -1.23 16.61 -3.28
N ALA A 177 -0.69 17.82 -3.34
CA ALA A 177 -1.31 18.98 -2.69
C ALA A 177 -2.75 19.19 -3.24
N GLY A 178 -3.69 19.47 -2.34
CA GLY A 178 -5.10 19.62 -2.70
C GLY A 178 -5.89 18.31 -2.76
N THR A 179 -5.27 17.15 -2.48
CA THR A 179 -6.01 15.90 -2.28
C THR A 179 -6.98 16.06 -1.11
N PRO A 180 -8.29 15.74 -1.29
CA PRO A 180 -9.25 15.75 -0.19
C PRO A 180 -8.77 14.89 0.98
N GLN A 181 -8.99 15.36 2.21
CA GLN A 181 -8.46 14.72 3.42
C GLN A 181 -8.91 13.26 3.55
N ASP A 182 -10.19 12.98 3.26
CA ASP A 182 -10.74 11.61 3.27
C ASP A 182 -10.02 10.66 2.32
N LYS A 183 -9.58 11.16 1.16
CA LYS A 183 -8.80 10.39 0.18
C LYS A 183 -7.36 10.17 0.64
N ALA A 184 -6.75 11.20 1.22
CA ALA A 184 -5.42 11.10 1.80
C ALA A 184 -5.40 10.09 2.95
N ASP A 185 -6.38 10.14 3.85
CA ASP A 185 -6.50 9.22 4.98
C ASP A 185 -6.78 7.78 4.51
N ALA A 186 -7.67 7.60 3.52
CA ALA A 186 -7.93 6.30 2.93
C ALA A 186 -6.68 5.68 2.28
N TYR A 187 -5.88 6.48 1.56
CA TYR A 187 -4.62 6.03 0.99
C TYR A 187 -3.64 5.58 2.06
N LYS A 188 -3.44 6.40 3.11
CA LYS A 188 -2.57 6.05 4.23
C LYS A 188 -3.02 4.78 4.93
N ALA A 189 -4.32 4.68 5.22
CA ALA A 189 -4.92 3.50 5.84
C ALA A 189 -4.70 2.23 5.01
N LEU A 190 -4.82 2.31 3.69
CA LEU A 190 -4.57 1.21 2.78
C LEU A 190 -3.10 0.75 2.81
N VAL A 191 -2.15 1.69 2.76
CA VAL A 191 -0.71 1.37 2.84
C VAL A 191 -0.38 0.70 4.18
N VAL A 192 -0.92 1.21 5.29
CA VAL A 192 -0.75 0.62 6.63
C VAL A 192 -1.36 -0.79 6.69
N SER A 193 -2.58 -0.97 6.16
CA SER A 193 -3.24 -2.28 6.08
C SER A 193 -2.38 -3.29 5.32
N ASN A 194 -1.88 -2.92 4.14
CA ASN A 194 -1.02 -3.78 3.33
C ASN A 194 0.29 -4.14 4.06
N ALA A 195 0.94 -3.16 4.70
CA ALA A 195 2.16 -3.40 5.45
C ALA A 195 1.94 -4.41 6.57
N TYR A 196 0.88 -4.27 7.36
CA TYR A 196 0.53 -5.22 8.41
C TYR A 196 0.11 -6.59 7.86
N SER A 197 -0.56 -6.67 6.72
CA SER A 197 -0.90 -7.93 6.04
C SER A 197 0.35 -8.70 5.64
N ILE A 198 1.37 -8.02 5.07
CA ILE A 198 2.66 -8.61 4.73
C ILE A 198 3.36 -9.14 5.98
N MET A 199 3.48 -8.32 7.03
CA MET A 199 4.12 -8.73 8.29
C MET A 199 3.41 -9.94 8.92
N GLY A 200 2.08 -9.95 8.94
CA GLY A 200 1.28 -11.05 9.45
C GLY A 200 1.46 -12.33 8.64
N THR A 201 1.53 -12.21 7.31
CA THR A 201 1.82 -13.32 6.41
C THR A 201 3.19 -13.94 6.68
N LEU A 202 4.22 -13.11 6.77
CA LEU A 202 5.59 -13.55 7.03
C LEU A 202 5.73 -14.20 8.42
N SER A 203 5.04 -13.67 9.44
CA SER A 203 5.00 -14.27 10.77
C SER A 203 4.30 -15.62 10.77
N TYR A 204 3.18 -15.75 10.05
CA TYR A 204 2.49 -17.04 9.86
C TYR A 204 3.39 -18.08 9.21
N ASP A 205 4.10 -17.71 8.15
CA ASP A 205 4.99 -18.61 7.41
C ASP A 205 6.21 -19.06 8.24
N LYS A 206 6.65 -18.23 9.19
CA LYS A 206 7.67 -18.57 10.20
C LYS A 206 7.13 -19.43 11.36
N GLY A 207 5.81 -19.65 11.44
CA GLY A 207 5.16 -20.37 12.54
C GLY A 207 4.94 -19.54 13.81
N ASP A 208 5.23 -18.24 13.78
CA ASP A 208 4.94 -17.32 14.88
C ASP A 208 3.49 -16.83 14.77
N TYR A 209 2.56 -17.71 15.19
CA TYR A 209 1.14 -17.45 15.07
C TYR A 209 0.63 -16.35 16.00
N ALA A 210 1.31 -16.08 17.10
CA ALA A 210 0.95 -14.98 18.00
C ALA A 210 1.23 -13.60 17.37
N SER A 211 2.42 -13.44 16.79
CA SER A 211 2.75 -12.24 16.01
C SER A 211 1.88 -12.12 14.75
N ALA A 212 1.62 -13.22 14.04
CA ALA A 212 0.77 -13.25 12.86
C ALA A 212 -0.65 -12.74 13.18
N GLU A 213 -1.27 -13.24 14.26
CA GLU A 213 -2.59 -12.76 14.70
C GLU A 213 -2.58 -11.26 14.98
N THR A 214 -1.59 -10.79 15.74
CA THR A 214 -1.48 -9.38 16.10
C THR A 214 -1.38 -8.49 14.86
N GLN A 215 -0.55 -8.86 13.89
CA GLN A 215 -0.35 -8.07 12.68
C GLN A 215 -1.57 -8.12 11.75
N LEU A 216 -2.19 -9.30 11.58
CA LEU A 216 -3.36 -9.44 10.71
C LEU A 216 -4.58 -8.68 11.26
N ARG A 217 -4.78 -8.66 12.59
CA ARG A 217 -5.82 -7.81 13.21
C ARG A 217 -5.54 -6.33 12.94
N LYS A 218 -4.30 -5.86 13.12
CA LYS A 218 -3.92 -4.48 12.77
C LYS A 218 -4.15 -4.15 11.32
N SER A 219 -3.91 -5.10 10.40
CA SER A 219 -4.21 -4.91 8.98
C SER A 219 -5.70 -4.67 8.73
N ILE A 220 -6.55 -5.50 9.33
CA ILE A 220 -8.02 -5.40 9.20
C ILE A 220 -8.53 -4.10 9.81
N ASP A 221 -8.02 -3.75 11.01
CA ASP A 221 -8.43 -2.56 11.76
C ASP A 221 -7.93 -1.24 11.11
N ALA A 222 -6.85 -1.30 10.31
CA ALA A 222 -6.31 -0.12 9.64
C ALA A 222 -7.24 0.41 8.55
N TYR A 223 -7.98 -0.46 7.85
CA TYR A 223 -8.92 -0.04 6.79
C TYR A 223 -10.25 -0.80 6.87
N PRO A 224 -11.08 -0.56 7.91
CA PRO A 224 -12.30 -1.30 8.17
C PRO A 224 -13.36 -1.23 7.07
N PRO A 225 -13.48 -0.12 6.28
CA PRO A 225 -14.50 -0.05 5.23
C PRO A 225 -14.31 -1.09 4.13
N GLN A 226 -13.07 -1.54 3.92
CA GLN A 226 -12.73 -2.52 2.89
C GLN A 226 -11.56 -3.40 3.35
N PRO A 227 -11.78 -4.31 4.31
CA PRO A 227 -10.73 -5.20 4.79
C PRO A 227 -10.28 -6.15 3.67
N ASP A 228 -8.97 -6.41 3.63
CA ASP A 228 -8.40 -7.33 2.65
C ASP A 228 -8.88 -8.77 2.92
N PRO A 229 -9.62 -9.42 1.99
CA PRO A 229 -10.09 -10.79 2.18
C PRO A 229 -8.96 -11.80 2.43
N VAL A 230 -7.77 -11.55 1.90
CA VAL A 230 -6.58 -12.40 2.11
C VAL A 230 -6.12 -12.30 3.56
N ALA A 231 -6.04 -11.10 4.12
CA ALA A 231 -5.66 -10.89 5.51
C ALA A 231 -6.68 -11.52 6.46
N VAL A 232 -7.98 -11.38 6.18
CA VAL A 232 -9.04 -12.00 6.98
C VAL A 232 -8.97 -13.53 6.94
N LEU A 233 -8.81 -14.12 5.74
CA LEU A 233 -8.66 -15.57 5.63
C LEU A 233 -7.39 -16.06 6.33
N ARG A 234 -6.29 -15.33 6.23
CA ARG A 234 -5.03 -15.71 6.88
C ARG A 234 -5.15 -15.61 8.41
N LEU A 235 -5.92 -14.67 8.93
CA LEU A 235 -6.25 -14.60 10.35
C LEU A 235 -7.03 -15.85 10.80
N ALA A 236 -8.00 -16.32 10.02
CA ALA A 236 -8.71 -17.57 10.31
C ALA A 236 -7.75 -18.76 10.36
N LEU A 237 -6.84 -18.88 9.38
CA LEU A 237 -5.82 -19.93 9.35
C LEU A 237 -4.84 -19.81 10.53
N THR A 238 -4.53 -18.60 10.96
CA THR A 238 -3.67 -18.34 12.13
C THR A 238 -4.32 -18.83 13.41
N LEU A 239 -5.59 -18.53 13.61
CA LEU A 239 -6.37 -18.99 14.77
C LEU A 239 -6.56 -20.52 14.77
N ASP A 240 -6.74 -21.12 13.60
CA ASP A 240 -6.75 -22.58 13.42
C ASP A 240 -5.45 -23.21 13.91
N LYS A 241 -4.30 -22.66 13.53
CA LYS A 241 -2.98 -23.12 14.01
C LYS A 241 -2.79 -23.01 15.53
N GLN A 242 -3.55 -22.12 16.16
CA GLN A 242 -3.61 -21.97 17.63
C GLN A 242 -4.67 -22.85 18.28
N ASN A 243 -5.35 -23.74 17.51
CA ASN A 243 -6.47 -24.60 17.95
C ASN A 243 -7.70 -23.82 18.47
N ARG A 244 -7.85 -22.56 18.07
CA ARG A 244 -9.00 -21.69 18.39
C ARG A 244 -10.10 -21.84 17.34
N TYR A 245 -10.56 -23.07 17.13
CA TYR A 245 -11.46 -23.43 16.03
C TYR A 245 -12.79 -22.65 15.99
N PRO A 246 -13.48 -22.37 17.12
CA PRO A 246 -14.71 -21.59 17.09
C PRO A 246 -14.49 -20.16 16.55
N GLU A 247 -13.43 -19.51 16.96
CA GLU A 247 -13.08 -18.16 16.52
C GLU A 247 -12.57 -18.15 15.08
N ALA A 248 -11.76 -19.15 14.72
CA ALA A 248 -11.30 -19.34 13.36
C ALA A 248 -12.49 -19.50 12.38
N LEU A 249 -13.55 -20.22 12.78
CA LEU A 249 -14.76 -20.38 11.97
C LEU A 249 -15.49 -19.05 11.75
N ASP A 250 -15.61 -18.23 12.79
CA ASP A 250 -16.26 -16.93 12.70
C ASP A 250 -15.49 -16.00 11.72
N ILE A 251 -14.16 -15.99 11.80
CA ILE A 251 -13.30 -15.21 10.90
C ILE A 251 -13.30 -15.78 9.47
N ALA A 252 -13.32 -17.12 9.29
CA ALA A 252 -13.46 -17.72 7.97
C ALA A 252 -14.81 -17.34 7.31
N GLY A 253 -15.87 -17.26 8.13
CA GLY A 253 -17.19 -16.76 7.71
C GLY A 253 -17.14 -15.31 7.22
N GLN A 254 -16.41 -14.45 7.89
CA GLN A 254 -16.16 -13.05 7.45
C GLN A 254 -15.39 -13.03 6.12
N ALA A 255 -14.32 -13.82 5.99
CA ALA A 255 -13.58 -13.92 4.73
C ALA A 255 -14.47 -14.37 3.57
N ALA A 256 -15.33 -15.39 3.80
CA ALA A 256 -16.28 -15.90 2.80
C ALA A 256 -17.36 -14.87 2.43
N GLN A 257 -17.71 -13.95 3.32
CA GLN A 257 -18.66 -12.87 3.10
C GLN A 257 -18.12 -11.79 2.17
N ILE A 258 -16.84 -11.39 2.40
CA ILE A 258 -16.23 -10.27 1.67
C ILE A 258 -15.55 -10.71 0.37
N ALA A 259 -15.10 -11.97 0.27
CA ALA A 259 -14.45 -12.50 -0.93
C ALA A 259 -15.49 -13.03 -1.92
N PRO A 260 -15.45 -12.60 -3.21
CA PRO A 260 -16.31 -13.18 -4.25
C PRO A 260 -16.14 -14.71 -4.33
N ALA A 261 -17.25 -15.42 -4.51
CA ALA A 261 -17.25 -16.90 -4.53
C ALA A 261 -16.37 -17.50 -5.63
N SER A 262 -16.23 -16.79 -6.74
CA SER A 262 -15.41 -17.19 -7.89
C SER A 262 -13.91 -16.94 -7.72
N THR A 263 -13.49 -16.34 -6.62
CA THR A 263 -12.07 -16.11 -6.35
C THR A 263 -11.47 -17.26 -5.53
N GLN A 264 -10.18 -17.49 -5.70
CA GLN A 264 -9.46 -18.50 -4.92
C GLN A 264 -9.59 -18.27 -3.40
N VAL A 265 -9.56 -17.01 -2.95
CA VAL A 265 -9.75 -16.64 -1.54
C VAL A 265 -11.14 -17.03 -1.05
N GLY A 266 -12.18 -16.71 -1.85
CA GLY A 266 -13.56 -17.06 -1.52
C GLY A 266 -13.80 -18.58 -1.47
N GLU A 267 -13.19 -19.34 -2.39
CA GLU A 267 -13.26 -20.82 -2.38
C GLU A 267 -12.55 -21.39 -1.14
N LEU A 268 -11.35 -20.91 -0.83
CA LEU A 268 -10.60 -21.37 0.34
C LEU A 268 -11.31 -21.02 1.64
N ALA A 269 -11.85 -19.81 1.77
CA ALA A 269 -12.60 -19.41 2.96
C ALA A 269 -13.78 -20.35 3.22
N ARG A 270 -14.52 -20.73 2.18
CA ARG A 270 -15.66 -21.68 2.31
C ARG A 270 -15.21 -23.08 2.67
N LYS A 271 -14.11 -23.58 2.10
CA LYS A 271 -13.51 -24.87 2.47
C LYS A 271 -13.08 -24.88 3.94
N GLU A 272 -12.49 -23.77 4.41
CA GLU A 272 -12.11 -23.62 5.82
C GLU A 272 -13.33 -23.55 6.73
N CYS A 273 -14.43 -22.91 6.32
CA CYS A 273 -15.70 -22.96 7.07
C CYS A 273 -16.19 -24.39 7.27
N ASP A 274 -16.18 -25.22 6.21
CA ASP A 274 -16.63 -26.62 6.29
C ASP A 274 -15.76 -27.42 7.27
N ARG A 275 -14.45 -27.28 7.19
CA ARG A 275 -13.48 -27.96 8.07
C ARG A 275 -13.60 -27.51 9.52
N LEU A 276 -13.62 -26.18 9.74
CA LEU A 276 -13.67 -25.58 11.09
C LEU A 276 -15.00 -25.81 11.78
N SER A 277 -16.12 -25.89 11.04
CA SER A 277 -17.43 -26.29 11.59
C SER A 277 -17.37 -27.68 12.20
N GLN A 278 -16.73 -28.65 11.51
CA GLN A 278 -16.55 -30.00 12.02
C GLN A 278 -15.63 -30.03 13.26
N LEU A 279 -14.53 -29.30 13.26
CA LEU A 279 -13.57 -29.28 14.36
C LEU A 279 -14.10 -28.56 15.60
N SER A 280 -14.88 -27.49 15.42
CA SER A 280 -15.44 -26.69 16.52
C SER A 280 -16.75 -27.26 17.08
N GLY A 281 -17.42 -28.15 16.33
CA GLY A 281 -18.77 -28.60 16.65
C GLY A 281 -19.86 -27.53 16.49
N LYS A 282 -19.52 -26.35 15.94
CA LYS A 282 -20.45 -25.24 15.71
C LYS A 282 -21.06 -25.30 14.29
N PRO A 283 -22.30 -24.81 14.13
CA PRO A 283 -22.92 -24.70 12.83
C PRO A 283 -22.12 -23.74 11.92
N LYS A 284 -22.07 -24.07 10.63
CA LYS A 284 -21.41 -23.25 9.62
C LYS A 284 -22.14 -21.90 9.45
N PRO A 285 -21.43 -20.75 9.45
CA PRO A 285 -22.02 -19.45 9.16
C PRO A 285 -22.72 -19.41 7.80
N ALA A 286 -23.81 -18.66 7.68
CA ALA A 286 -24.59 -18.56 6.44
C ALA A 286 -23.76 -18.02 5.26
N SER A 287 -22.81 -17.11 5.53
CA SER A 287 -21.88 -16.55 4.54
C SER A 287 -20.98 -17.60 3.87
N CYS A 288 -20.79 -18.75 4.51
CA CYS A 288 -19.98 -19.86 3.99
C CYS A 288 -20.73 -20.75 2.99
N ASN A 289 -22.04 -20.56 2.82
CA ASN A 289 -22.81 -21.37 1.88
C ASN A 289 -22.54 -20.91 0.43
N ALA A 290 -22.42 -21.88 -0.48
CA ALA A 290 -22.30 -21.60 -1.91
C ALA A 290 -23.54 -20.84 -2.39
N GLY A 291 -23.36 -19.64 -2.97
CA GLY A 291 -24.46 -18.81 -3.47
C GLY A 291 -24.93 -17.69 -2.56
N ALA A 292 -24.37 -17.51 -1.35
CA ALA A 292 -24.58 -16.29 -0.59
C ALA A 292 -23.97 -15.11 -1.38
N ALA A 293 -24.84 -14.25 -1.95
CA ALA A 293 -24.42 -13.05 -2.65
C ALA A 293 -23.58 -12.20 -1.69
N ALA A 294 -22.46 -11.67 -2.17
CA ALA A 294 -21.71 -10.66 -1.45
C ALA A 294 -22.68 -9.54 -1.07
N GLY A 295 -23.00 -9.44 0.22
CA GLY A 295 -23.91 -8.42 0.73
C GLY A 295 -23.34 -7.05 0.39
N ALA A 296 -24.20 -6.17 -0.13
CA ALA A 296 -23.86 -4.78 -0.31
C ALA A 296 -23.38 -4.19 1.04
N PRO A 297 -22.42 -3.26 1.01
CA PRO A 297 -21.95 -2.63 2.24
C PRO A 297 -23.13 -1.99 2.97
N PRO A 298 -23.17 -1.99 4.31
CA PRO A 298 -24.19 -1.30 5.07
C PRO A 298 -24.20 0.19 4.67
N LYS A 299 -25.40 0.73 4.45
CA LYS A 299 -25.63 2.13 4.08
C LYS A 299 -25.20 3.08 5.18
#